data_72f86a77362667c8020e453d10ebae31
#
_entry.id   72f86a77362667c8020e453d10ebae31
#
_cell.length_a   1.000
_cell.length_b   1.000
_cell.length_c   1.000
_cell.angle_alpha   90.00
_cell.angle_beta   90.00
_cell.angle_gamma   90.00
#
_symmetry.space_group_name_H-M   'P 1'
#
loop_
_entity.id
_entity.type
_entity.pdbx_description
1 polymer ?
#
loop_
_entity_poly.entity_id
_entity_poly.type
_entity_poly.pdbx_seq_one_letter_code
_entity_poly.pdbx_strand_id
1 'polypeptide(L)'
;MYRKYVPILLFLFFLYGCNGNKQEEKEDVSVFVDLPQLKAEGKITAVTLYSSISYFQYKMQPMGYEYDLINDFAKSQGLKLNIKVAENPARLIEILEAGEADVVAYPIPINNKLKQEVIYCGREDISSQVLIQRANKSDKLLTDVTQLINKKVYVKPNTKYSERLKNLDEELGGGIHIQKVENDSIATEDLIEMVSLGEIPYTISDDNTARLNKTYYWNINVDLKVSFPQRSSWVVRKSSPSLAKAINAWASDKTGKHSFKAVTKRYFELSKRPFTADIPEVKNGHISPYDPLFKKHAKNIGWDWQLLASISYQESHFNPTVVSWAGAEGLMGIMPNT
;
A
#
# COMPACT_ATOMS: atom_id res chain seq x y z
N MET A 1 42.77 89.37 -32.04
CA MET A 1 41.46 88.80 -31.57
C MET A 1 41.35 87.36 -32.07
N TYR A 2 42.01 86.43 -31.35
CA TYR A 2 41.94 85.00 -31.75
C TYR A 2 41.47 84.19 -30.56
N ARG A 3 40.35 83.58 -30.71
CA ARG A 3 39.68 82.70 -29.72
C ARG A 3 40.12 81.26 -30.00
N LYS A 4 40.95 80.69 -29.09
CA LYS A 4 41.36 79.28 -29.16
C LYS A 4 40.26 78.33 -28.76
N TYR A 5 39.92 77.45 -29.62
CA TYR A 5 39.08 76.29 -29.32
C TYR A 5 39.94 75.12 -28.83
N VAL A 6 39.63 74.59 -27.63
CA VAL A 6 40.22 73.36 -27.12
C VAL A 6 39.20 72.22 -27.44
N PRO A 7 39.58 71.15 -28.10
CA PRO A 7 38.70 70.03 -28.26
C PRO A 7 38.73 69.15 -27.01
N ILE A 8 37.56 68.94 -26.41
CA ILE A 8 37.35 67.97 -25.33
C ILE A 8 37.27 66.59 -25.98
N LEU A 9 38.27 65.74 -25.67
CA LEU A 9 38.32 64.34 -26.07
C LEU A 9 37.43 63.53 -25.12
N LEU A 10 36.28 63.12 -25.61
CA LEU A 10 35.33 62.29 -24.88
C LEU A 10 35.81 60.82 -24.93
N PHE A 11 36.32 60.30 -23.82
CA PHE A 11 36.74 58.90 -23.69
C PHE A 11 35.47 58.06 -23.38
N LEU A 12 34.94 57.38 -24.37
CA LEU A 12 33.88 56.43 -24.19
C LEU A 12 34.48 55.12 -23.67
N PHE A 13 34.33 54.87 -22.38
CA PHE A 13 34.58 53.56 -21.78
C PHE A 13 33.44 52.60 -22.15
N PHE A 14 33.73 51.70 -23.08
CA PHE A 14 32.86 50.53 -23.32
C PHE A 14 33.05 49.56 -22.14
N LEU A 15 32.11 49.54 -21.23
CA LEU A 15 31.98 48.47 -20.25
C LEU A 15 31.36 47.27 -20.99
N TYR A 16 32.21 46.33 -21.41
CA TYR A 16 31.79 44.99 -21.73
C TYR A 16 31.36 44.30 -20.43
N GLY A 17 30.06 44.31 -20.17
CA GLY A 17 29.47 43.48 -19.15
C GLY A 17 29.46 42.03 -19.67
N CYS A 18 30.41 41.23 -19.22
CA CYS A 18 30.27 39.76 -19.28
C CYS A 18 29.08 39.35 -18.44
N ASN A 19 27.94 39.14 -19.10
CA ASN A 19 26.81 38.47 -18.54
C ASN A 19 27.11 36.96 -18.55
N GLY A 20 27.93 36.54 -17.59
CA GLY A 20 28.12 35.14 -17.29
C GLY A 20 26.80 34.59 -16.74
N ASN A 21 26.01 33.97 -17.56
CA ASN A 21 25.01 33.00 -17.10
C ASN A 21 25.76 31.93 -16.29
N LYS A 22 25.87 32.13 -14.99
CA LYS A 22 26.06 31.02 -14.07
C LYS A 22 24.78 30.19 -14.19
N GLN A 23 24.79 29.22 -15.08
CA GLN A 23 24.04 28.01 -14.81
C GLN A 23 24.51 27.56 -13.43
N GLU A 24 23.66 27.69 -12.44
CA GLU A 24 23.80 26.91 -11.23
C GLU A 24 23.72 25.46 -11.70
N GLU A 25 24.88 24.84 -11.93
CA GLU A 25 24.99 23.39 -11.82
C GLU A 25 24.40 23.08 -10.43
N LYS A 26 23.18 22.54 -10.42
CA LYS A 26 22.71 21.80 -9.27
C LYS A 26 23.78 20.74 -9.07
N GLU A 27 24.70 20.98 -8.13
CA GLU A 27 25.49 19.90 -7.56
C GLU A 27 24.46 18.85 -7.18
N ASP A 28 24.54 17.74 -7.86
CA ASP A 28 23.84 16.50 -7.54
C ASP A 28 24.49 16.04 -6.23
N VAL A 29 24.07 16.65 -5.12
CA VAL A 29 24.46 16.25 -3.78
C VAL A 29 23.82 14.88 -3.61
N SER A 30 24.55 13.86 -4.05
CA SER A 30 24.17 12.48 -3.78
C SER A 30 24.01 12.36 -2.26
N VAL A 31 22.76 12.29 -1.83
CA VAL A 31 22.40 12.21 -0.41
C VAL A 31 22.98 10.91 0.11
N PHE A 32 24.19 10.98 0.69
CA PHE A 32 24.93 9.82 1.17
C PHE A 32 24.40 9.47 2.56
N VAL A 33 23.19 8.90 2.62
CA VAL A 33 22.61 8.41 3.86
C VAL A 33 22.55 6.88 3.81
N ASP A 34 23.34 6.23 4.66
CA ASP A 34 23.34 4.78 4.84
C ASP A 34 23.09 4.45 6.33
N LEU A 35 23.05 3.20 6.70
CA LEU A 35 22.70 2.73 8.05
C LEU A 35 23.47 3.42 9.20
N PRO A 36 24.79 3.71 9.11
CA PRO A 36 25.49 4.41 10.18
C PRO A 36 24.92 5.81 10.49
N GLN A 37 24.55 6.57 9.44
CA GLN A 37 23.95 7.90 9.58
C GLN A 37 22.55 7.80 10.17
N LEU A 38 21.72 6.83 9.71
CA LEU A 38 20.39 6.59 10.26
C LEU A 38 20.46 6.23 11.76
N LYS A 39 21.46 5.44 12.17
CA LYS A 39 21.68 5.12 13.58
C LYS A 39 22.09 6.35 14.40
N ALA A 40 22.91 7.23 13.84
CA ALA A 40 23.27 8.48 14.52
C ALA A 40 22.07 9.42 14.68
N GLU A 41 21.16 9.46 13.69
CA GLU A 41 19.91 10.23 13.75
C GLU A 41 18.81 9.57 14.57
N GLY A 42 18.91 8.26 14.83
CA GLY A 42 17.91 7.49 15.57
C GLY A 42 16.59 7.26 14.85
N LYS A 43 16.53 7.49 13.52
CA LYS A 43 15.31 7.37 12.72
C LYS A 43 15.59 6.75 11.35
N ILE A 44 14.55 6.16 10.77
CA ILE A 44 14.50 5.69 9.38
C ILE A 44 13.16 6.12 8.76
N THR A 45 13.20 6.59 7.51
CA THR A 45 12.00 6.96 6.77
C THR A 45 11.72 5.92 5.69
N ALA A 46 10.56 5.29 5.76
CA ALA A 46 10.08 4.37 4.74
C ALA A 46 8.99 5.04 3.90
N VAL A 47 9.05 4.85 2.58
CA VAL A 47 7.97 5.24 1.67
C VAL A 47 7.20 4.00 1.22
N THR A 48 5.87 4.13 1.15
CA THR A 48 4.96 3.06 0.77
C THR A 48 3.72 3.62 0.09
N LEU A 49 2.78 2.77 -0.31
CA LEU A 49 1.46 3.19 -0.83
C LEU A 49 0.38 2.99 0.23
N TYR A 50 -0.69 3.79 0.12
CA TYR A 50 -1.91 3.55 0.89
C TYR A 50 -2.66 2.36 0.27
N SER A 51 -2.76 1.26 1.00
CA SER A 51 -3.48 0.05 0.58
C SER A 51 -3.74 -0.87 1.76
N SER A 52 -4.67 -1.80 1.61
CA SER A 52 -5.03 -2.80 2.63
C SER A 52 -3.86 -3.72 3.04
N ILE A 53 -2.84 -3.85 2.20
CA ILE A 53 -1.64 -4.66 2.47
C ILE A 53 -0.48 -3.79 2.95
N SER A 54 -0.23 -2.64 2.29
CA SER A 54 1.02 -1.92 2.51
C SER A 54 0.95 -1.04 3.76
N TYR A 55 0.04 -0.07 3.76
CA TYR A 55 -0.15 0.86 4.86
C TYR A 55 -1.56 1.44 4.85
N PHE A 56 -2.22 1.46 5.99
CA PHE A 56 -3.50 2.12 6.21
C PHE A 56 -3.65 2.52 7.68
N GLN A 57 -4.66 3.33 7.97
CA GLN A 57 -5.00 3.68 9.35
C GLN A 57 -6.29 2.97 9.75
N TYR A 58 -6.26 2.26 10.85
CA TYR A 58 -7.42 1.63 11.46
C TYR A 58 -7.58 2.10 12.91
N LYS A 59 -8.73 2.73 13.22
CA LYS A 59 -9.00 3.32 14.55
C LYS A 59 -7.82 4.18 15.05
N MET A 60 -7.35 5.11 14.21
CA MET A 60 -6.22 6.02 14.46
C MET A 60 -4.85 5.34 14.64
N GLN A 61 -4.74 4.04 14.41
CA GLN A 61 -3.48 3.32 14.49
C GLN A 61 -2.96 2.95 13.11
N PRO A 62 -1.66 3.16 12.86
CA PRO A 62 -1.03 2.76 11.61
C PRO A 62 -0.92 1.24 11.54
N MET A 63 -1.32 0.66 10.43
CA MET A 63 -1.35 -0.77 10.16
C MET A 63 -0.97 -1.06 8.70
N GLY A 64 -0.70 -2.30 8.39
CA GLY A 64 -0.39 -2.83 7.08
C GLY A 64 0.67 -3.92 7.16
N TYR A 65 0.62 -4.89 6.27
CA TYR A 65 1.59 -5.98 6.25
C TYR A 65 3.03 -5.45 6.08
N GLU A 66 3.24 -4.58 5.08
CA GLU A 66 4.55 -3.98 4.84
C GLU A 66 4.95 -3.03 5.98
N TYR A 67 3.99 -2.25 6.50
CA TYR A 67 4.21 -1.36 7.65
C TYR A 67 4.67 -2.13 8.88
N ASP A 68 3.98 -3.21 9.26
CA ASP A 68 4.35 -3.98 10.45
C ASP A 68 5.75 -4.58 10.30
N LEU A 69 6.10 -5.08 9.12
CA LEU A 69 7.42 -5.66 8.86
C LEU A 69 8.54 -4.60 8.93
N ILE A 70 8.38 -3.44 8.28
CA ILE A 70 9.40 -2.39 8.34
C ILE A 70 9.51 -1.78 9.74
N ASN A 71 8.42 -1.71 10.49
CA ASN A 71 8.42 -1.26 11.88
C ASN A 71 9.19 -2.23 12.78
N ASP A 72 9.02 -3.54 12.58
CA ASP A 72 9.77 -4.55 13.32
C ASP A 72 11.27 -4.52 12.98
N PHE A 73 11.62 -4.31 11.70
CA PHE A 73 12.99 -4.06 11.31
C PHE A 73 13.56 -2.81 11.99
N ALA A 74 12.88 -1.67 11.92
CA ALA A 74 13.31 -0.43 12.54
C ALA A 74 13.55 -0.59 14.04
N LYS A 75 12.62 -1.22 14.76
CA LYS A 75 12.76 -1.56 16.18
C LYS A 75 13.98 -2.44 16.45
N SER A 76 14.25 -3.44 15.60
CA SER A 76 15.41 -4.32 15.74
C SER A 76 16.74 -3.59 15.62
N GLN A 77 16.76 -2.45 14.90
CA GLN A 77 17.92 -1.59 14.74
C GLN A 77 17.98 -0.45 15.77
N GLY A 78 16.99 -0.31 16.66
CA GLY A 78 16.86 0.80 17.61
C GLY A 78 16.48 2.12 16.94
N LEU A 79 15.80 2.07 15.78
CA LEU A 79 15.41 3.23 15.00
C LEU A 79 13.91 3.54 15.17
N LYS A 80 13.56 4.83 15.17
CA LYS A 80 12.18 5.28 15.05
C LYS A 80 11.77 5.27 13.60
N LEU A 81 10.65 4.61 13.28
CA LEU A 81 10.08 4.61 11.92
C LEU A 81 9.28 5.88 11.65
N ASN A 82 9.56 6.52 10.51
CA ASN A 82 8.70 7.50 9.88
C ASN A 82 8.11 6.91 8.60
N ILE A 83 6.83 7.18 8.32
CA ILE A 83 6.17 6.71 7.09
C ILE A 83 5.85 7.90 6.19
N LYS A 84 6.21 7.78 4.91
CA LYS A 84 5.72 8.58 3.81
C LYS A 84 4.79 7.74 2.95
N VAL A 85 3.70 8.32 2.49
CA VAL A 85 2.77 7.68 1.57
C VAL A 85 2.91 8.36 0.22
N ALA A 86 3.23 7.58 -0.81
CA ALA A 86 3.30 8.06 -2.18
C ALA A 86 1.92 7.98 -2.85
N GLU A 87 1.67 8.85 -3.81
CA GLU A 87 0.40 8.93 -4.53
C GLU A 87 0.21 7.74 -5.50
N ASN A 88 1.32 7.25 -6.06
CA ASN A 88 1.31 6.15 -7.02
C ASN A 88 2.67 5.40 -7.03
N PRO A 89 2.76 4.21 -7.65
CA PRO A 89 3.98 3.41 -7.65
C PRO A 89 5.22 4.10 -8.27
N ALA A 90 5.06 4.95 -9.27
CA ALA A 90 6.18 5.65 -9.90
C ALA A 90 6.86 6.61 -8.91
N ARG A 91 6.08 7.30 -8.08
CA ARG A 91 6.59 8.22 -7.07
C ARG A 91 7.41 7.55 -5.97
N LEU A 92 7.26 6.25 -5.74
CA LEU A 92 8.04 5.53 -4.73
C LEU A 92 9.56 5.62 -4.99
N ILE A 93 9.96 5.38 -6.24
CA ILE A 93 11.38 5.43 -6.63
C ILE A 93 11.89 6.86 -6.66
N GLU A 94 11.09 7.81 -7.16
CA GLU A 94 11.46 9.24 -7.18
C GLU A 94 11.71 9.78 -5.76
N ILE A 95 10.86 9.47 -4.79
CA ILE A 95 11.01 9.86 -3.37
C ILE A 95 12.26 9.21 -2.77
N LEU A 96 12.56 7.95 -3.11
CA LEU A 96 13.76 7.26 -2.68
C LEU A 96 15.03 7.93 -3.22
N GLU A 97 15.07 8.22 -4.52
CA GLU A 97 16.22 8.85 -5.20
C GLU A 97 16.44 10.29 -4.75
N ALA A 98 15.36 11.04 -4.49
CA ALA A 98 15.43 12.38 -3.94
C ALA A 98 15.97 12.43 -2.49
N GLY A 99 16.21 11.26 -1.85
CA GLY A 99 16.67 11.19 -0.47
C GLY A 99 15.60 11.54 0.57
N GLU A 100 14.34 11.62 0.15
CA GLU A 100 13.23 11.93 1.03
C GLU A 100 12.73 10.70 1.82
N ALA A 101 13.14 9.49 1.41
CA ALA A 101 12.98 8.25 2.13
C ALA A 101 14.26 7.41 2.02
N ASP A 102 14.46 6.47 2.95
CA ASP A 102 15.63 5.60 3.02
C ASP A 102 15.36 4.23 2.42
N VAL A 103 14.12 3.78 2.46
CA VAL A 103 13.67 2.48 1.97
C VAL A 103 12.27 2.59 1.37
N VAL A 104 12.03 1.88 0.28
CA VAL A 104 10.69 1.62 -0.24
C VAL A 104 10.19 0.35 0.41
N ALA A 105 9.28 0.47 1.37
CA ALA A 105 8.60 -0.65 2.03
C ALA A 105 7.32 -1.01 1.24
N TYR A 106 7.53 -1.48 0.02
CA TYR A 106 6.50 -1.90 -0.93
C TYR A 106 7.10 -2.94 -1.89
N PRO A 107 6.34 -3.97 -2.33
CA PRO A 107 6.85 -4.99 -3.23
C PRO A 107 7.10 -4.43 -4.65
N ILE A 108 8.33 -3.98 -4.88
CA ILE A 108 8.79 -3.48 -6.18
C ILE A 108 9.17 -4.67 -7.08
N PRO A 109 8.61 -4.78 -8.30
CA PRO A 109 8.95 -5.86 -9.24
C PRO A 109 10.44 -5.89 -9.57
N ILE A 110 11.05 -7.09 -9.50
CA ILE A 110 12.47 -7.28 -9.79
C ILE A 110 12.65 -7.35 -11.30
N ASN A 111 13.28 -6.33 -11.89
CA ASN A 111 13.62 -6.28 -13.30
C ASN A 111 15.06 -5.76 -13.51
N ASN A 112 15.62 -6.02 -14.70
CA ASN A 112 17.01 -5.70 -15.00
C ASN A 112 17.29 -4.20 -15.08
N LYS A 113 16.31 -3.38 -15.48
CA LYS A 113 16.45 -1.93 -15.53
C LYS A 113 16.60 -1.37 -14.12
N LEU A 114 15.67 -1.65 -13.24
CA LEU A 114 15.68 -1.12 -11.88
C LEU A 114 16.85 -1.64 -11.02
N LYS A 115 17.40 -2.85 -11.31
CA LYS A 115 18.63 -3.33 -10.65
C LYS A 115 19.84 -2.43 -10.88
N GLN A 116 19.83 -1.60 -11.91
CA GLN A 116 20.90 -0.65 -12.15
C GLN A 116 20.77 0.62 -11.31
N GLU A 117 19.57 0.94 -10.87
CA GLU A 117 19.20 2.17 -10.15
C GLU A 117 19.14 1.96 -8.63
N VAL A 118 18.65 0.81 -8.16
CA VAL A 118 18.41 0.51 -6.74
C VAL A 118 19.06 -0.79 -6.28
N ILE A 119 19.11 -1.02 -4.98
CA ILE A 119 19.46 -2.30 -4.36
C ILE A 119 18.20 -2.94 -3.81
N TYR A 120 17.88 -4.15 -4.29
CA TYR A 120 16.79 -4.95 -3.74
C TYR A 120 17.22 -5.58 -2.40
N CYS A 121 16.33 -5.56 -1.43
CA CYS A 121 16.62 -6.06 -0.09
C CYS A 121 15.38 -6.63 0.60
N GLY A 122 15.62 -7.37 1.70
CA GLY A 122 14.58 -8.04 2.45
C GLY A 122 14.18 -9.39 1.83
N ARG A 123 12.96 -9.81 2.16
CA ARG A 123 12.41 -11.04 1.61
C ARG A 123 11.90 -10.80 0.20
N GLU A 124 12.21 -11.71 -0.71
CA GLU A 124 11.52 -11.75 -1.99
C GLU A 124 10.12 -12.31 -1.82
N ASP A 125 9.14 -11.60 -2.35
CA ASP A 125 7.78 -12.07 -2.48
C ASP A 125 7.53 -12.56 -3.92
N ILE A 126 6.82 -13.68 -4.04
CA ILE A 126 6.46 -14.27 -5.33
C ILE A 126 4.94 -14.21 -5.42
N SER A 127 4.44 -13.38 -6.33
CA SER A 127 3.01 -13.21 -6.56
C SER A 127 2.65 -13.37 -8.03
N SER A 128 1.44 -13.84 -8.30
CA SER A 128 0.84 -13.83 -9.64
C SER A 128 -0.28 -12.81 -9.65
N GLN A 129 -0.54 -12.22 -10.81
CA GLN A 129 -1.74 -11.43 -10.99
C GLN A 129 -2.91 -12.36 -11.30
N VAL A 130 -4.05 -12.09 -10.69
CA VAL A 130 -5.26 -12.89 -10.81
C VAL A 130 -6.45 -12.04 -11.26
N LEU A 131 -7.36 -12.66 -11.97
CA LEU A 131 -8.66 -12.07 -12.29
C LEU A 131 -9.55 -12.13 -11.06
N ILE A 132 -10.17 -11.00 -10.74
CA ILE A 132 -11.22 -10.90 -9.73
C ILE A 132 -12.55 -10.92 -10.47
N GLN A 133 -13.41 -11.85 -10.13
CA GLN A 133 -14.74 -12.01 -10.72
C GLN A 133 -15.76 -12.36 -9.62
N ARG A 134 -17.02 -11.94 -9.81
CA ARG A 134 -18.08 -12.28 -8.87
C ARG A 134 -18.41 -13.77 -8.97
N ALA A 135 -18.74 -14.38 -7.84
CA ALA A 135 -18.96 -15.83 -7.69
C ALA A 135 -20.23 -16.17 -6.92
N ASN A 136 -21.34 -15.51 -7.25
CA ASN A 136 -22.65 -15.92 -6.77
C ASN A 136 -23.10 -17.22 -7.48
N LYS A 137 -24.09 -17.93 -6.94
CA LYS A 137 -24.58 -19.21 -7.49
C LYS A 137 -25.00 -19.14 -8.97
N SER A 138 -25.45 -17.96 -9.42
CA SER A 138 -25.89 -17.72 -10.80
C SER A 138 -24.77 -17.28 -11.74
N ASP A 139 -23.60 -16.93 -11.23
CA ASP A 139 -22.52 -16.34 -12.02
C ASP A 139 -21.74 -17.44 -12.75
N LYS A 140 -21.45 -17.20 -14.04
CA LYS A 140 -20.59 -18.08 -14.83
C LYS A 140 -19.16 -17.60 -14.72
N LEU A 141 -18.33 -18.36 -14.01
CA LEU A 141 -16.93 -18.06 -13.83
C LEU A 141 -16.13 -18.27 -15.11
N LEU A 142 -15.18 -17.38 -15.37
CA LEU A 142 -14.12 -17.59 -16.35
C LEU A 142 -13.05 -18.48 -15.71
N THR A 143 -12.60 -19.49 -16.44
CA THR A 143 -11.61 -20.46 -15.98
C THR A 143 -10.35 -20.48 -16.82
N ASP A 144 -10.39 -19.76 -17.95
CA ASP A 144 -9.27 -19.64 -18.88
C ASP A 144 -9.16 -18.19 -19.39
N VAL A 145 -7.92 -17.74 -19.63
CA VAL A 145 -7.63 -16.36 -20.06
C VAL A 145 -8.20 -16.02 -21.44
N THR A 146 -8.38 -17.02 -22.32
CA THR A 146 -8.99 -16.81 -23.65
C THR A 146 -10.45 -16.36 -23.57
N GLN A 147 -11.11 -16.65 -22.47
CA GLN A 147 -12.50 -16.23 -22.23
C GLN A 147 -12.62 -14.73 -21.90
N LEU A 148 -11.49 -14.03 -21.71
CA LEU A 148 -11.46 -12.57 -21.53
C LEU A 148 -11.73 -11.81 -22.85
N ILE A 149 -11.61 -12.46 -24.01
CA ILE A 149 -11.96 -11.88 -25.31
C ILE A 149 -13.42 -11.40 -25.26
N ASN A 150 -13.68 -10.18 -25.70
CA ASN A 150 -14.95 -9.47 -25.63
C ASN A 150 -15.47 -9.18 -24.18
N LYS A 151 -14.61 -9.25 -23.17
CA LYS A 151 -14.96 -8.85 -21.80
C LYS A 151 -14.40 -7.48 -21.45
N LYS A 152 -15.17 -6.74 -20.63
CA LYS A 152 -14.71 -5.46 -20.05
C LYS A 152 -13.96 -5.77 -18.77
N VAL A 153 -12.68 -5.38 -18.69
CA VAL A 153 -11.84 -5.53 -17.49
C VAL A 153 -11.39 -4.15 -17.03
N TYR A 154 -11.65 -3.81 -15.78
CA TYR A 154 -11.41 -2.49 -15.21
C TYR A 154 -10.09 -2.48 -14.46
N VAL A 155 -9.24 -1.48 -14.70
CA VAL A 155 -7.93 -1.33 -14.04
C VAL A 155 -7.57 0.14 -13.85
N LYS A 156 -6.72 0.43 -12.89
CA LYS A 156 -6.10 1.75 -12.73
C LYS A 156 -5.07 1.97 -13.85
N PRO A 157 -5.01 3.16 -14.47
CA PRO A 157 -3.98 3.48 -15.44
C PRO A 157 -2.59 3.51 -14.79
N ASN A 158 -1.55 3.33 -15.60
CA ASN A 158 -0.14 3.41 -15.19
C ASN A 158 0.23 2.44 -14.04
N THR A 159 -0.46 1.31 -13.96
CA THR A 159 -0.16 0.23 -13.00
C THR A 159 0.35 -1.00 -13.72
N LYS A 160 1.07 -1.86 -12.99
CA LYS A 160 1.48 -3.19 -13.50
C LYS A 160 0.28 -4.03 -13.99
N TYR A 161 -0.91 -3.76 -13.47
CA TYR A 161 -2.14 -4.45 -13.87
C TYR A 161 -2.60 -4.00 -15.26
N SER A 162 -2.56 -2.69 -15.54
CA SER A 162 -2.90 -2.16 -16.85
C SER A 162 -1.90 -2.58 -17.92
N GLU A 163 -0.60 -2.64 -17.58
CA GLU A 163 0.45 -3.15 -18.48
C GLU A 163 0.27 -4.65 -18.76
N ARG A 164 0.02 -5.45 -17.70
CA ARG A 164 -0.21 -6.90 -17.89
C ARG A 164 -1.42 -7.16 -18.76
N LEU A 165 -2.50 -6.43 -18.52
CA LEU A 165 -3.74 -6.64 -19.28
C LEU A 165 -3.54 -6.27 -20.76
N LYS A 166 -2.77 -5.21 -21.05
CA LYS A 166 -2.39 -4.85 -22.42
C LYS A 166 -1.57 -5.96 -23.08
N ASN A 167 -0.54 -6.47 -22.38
CA ASN A 167 0.29 -7.56 -22.91
C ASN A 167 -0.54 -8.85 -23.14
N LEU A 168 -1.45 -9.16 -22.22
CA LEU A 168 -2.34 -10.32 -22.36
C LEU A 168 -3.29 -10.16 -23.57
N ASP A 169 -3.81 -8.97 -23.79
CA ASP A 169 -4.63 -8.68 -24.95
C ASP A 169 -3.84 -8.90 -26.26
N GLU A 170 -2.61 -8.41 -26.33
CA GLU A 170 -1.70 -8.65 -27.46
C GLU A 170 -1.38 -10.16 -27.64
N GLU A 171 -1.10 -10.89 -26.55
CA GLU A 171 -0.85 -12.34 -26.55
C GLU A 171 -2.06 -13.14 -27.08
N LEU A 172 -3.28 -12.67 -26.83
CA LEU A 172 -4.52 -13.30 -27.26
C LEU A 172 -4.97 -12.89 -28.68
N GLY A 173 -4.24 -11.97 -29.32
CA GLY A 173 -4.59 -11.42 -30.63
C GLY A 173 -5.63 -10.30 -30.56
N GLY A 174 -5.83 -9.70 -29.41
CA GLY A 174 -6.74 -8.60 -29.16
C GLY A 174 -8.15 -9.05 -28.74
N GLY A 175 -8.96 -8.07 -28.36
CA GLY A 175 -10.39 -8.26 -28.04
C GLY A 175 -10.76 -8.11 -26.58
N ILE A 176 -9.81 -7.85 -25.65
CA ILE A 176 -10.13 -7.48 -24.28
C ILE A 176 -10.51 -6.00 -24.24
N HIS A 177 -11.67 -5.68 -23.70
CA HIS A 177 -12.11 -4.29 -23.53
C HIS A 177 -11.55 -3.72 -22.24
N ILE A 178 -10.32 -3.16 -22.29
CA ILE A 178 -9.63 -2.59 -21.12
C ILE A 178 -10.27 -1.24 -20.77
N GLN A 179 -10.86 -1.16 -19.57
CA GLN A 179 -11.47 0.05 -19.04
C GLN A 179 -10.55 0.69 -17.99
N LYS A 180 -10.00 1.86 -18.28
CA LYS A 180 -9.15 2.61 -17.36
C LYS A 180 -10.01 3.46 -16.43
N VAL A 181 -9.81 3.30 -15.12
CA VAL A 181 -10.49 4.09 -14.08
C VAL A 181 -9.53 5.19 -13.63
N GLU A 182 -9.71 6.39 -14.18
CA GLU A 182 -8.79 7.52 -13.97
C GLU A 182 -9.05 8.30 -12.68
N ASN A 183 -10.12 8.00 -11.94
CA ASN A 183 -10.42 8.65 -10.67
C ASN A 183 -9.37 8.26 -9.61
N ASP A 184 -8.54 9.21 -9.18
CA ASP A 184 -7.44 8.98 -8.22
C ASP A 184 -7.91 8.59 -6.82
N SER A 185 -9.16 8.91 -6.47
CA SER A 185 -9.77 8.49 -5.20
C SER A 185 -10.15 7.00 -5.15
N ILE A 186 -10.14 6.30 -6.29
CA ILE A 186 -10.46 4.88 -6.38
C ILE A 186 -9.16 4.09 -6.38
N ALA A 187 -8.93 3.25 -5.37
CA ALA A 187 -7.81 2.31 -5.31
C ALA A 187 -8.12 0.99 -6.04
N THR A 188 -7.13 0.11 -6.15
CA THR A 188 -7.33 -1.24 -6.73
C THR A 188 -8.29 -2.07 -5.88
N GLU A 189 -8.26 -1.92 -4.57
CA GLU A 189 -9.15 -2.60 -3.63
C GLU A 189 -10.60 -2.16 -3.79
N ASP A 190 -10.85 -0.89 -4.11
CA ASP A 190 -12.20 -0.40 -4.41
C ASP A 190 -12.76 -1.07 -5.67
N LEU A 191 -11.92 -1.35 -6.68
CA LEU A 191 -12.34 -2.12 -7.84
C LEU A 191 -12.72 -3.56 -7.48
N ILE A 192 -12.06 -4.17 -6.48
CA ILE A 192 -12.44 -5.50 -5.98
C ILE A 192 -13.81 -5.44 -5.31
N GLU A 193 -14.07 -4.42 -4.50
CA GLU A 193 -15.38 -4.17 -3.90
C GLU A 193 -16.47 -4.00 -4.97
N MET A 194 -16.22 -3.15 -5.98
CA MET A 194 -17.14 -2.94 -7.09
C MET A 194 -17.48 -4.25 -7.85
N VAL A 195 -16.51 -5.16 -7.99
CA VAL A 195 -16.78 -6.51 -8.53
C VAL A 195 -17.71 -7.30 -7.60
N SER A 196 -17.46 -7.28 -6.30
CA SER A 196 -18.28 -7.95 -5.30
C SER A 196 -19.73 -7.44 -5.33
N LEU A 197 -19.92 -6.13 -5.46
CA LEU A 197 -21.22 -5.47 -5.56
C LEU A 197 -21.89 -5.71 -6.94
N GLY A 198 -21.13 -6.11 -7.95
CA GLY A 198 -21.60 -6.32 -9.32
C GLY A 198 -21.70 -5.04 -10.15
N GLU A 199 -21.07 -3.96 -9.71
CA GLU A 199 -21.00 -2.68 -10.43
C GLU A 199 -20.08 -2.77 -11.65
N ILE A 200 -18.99 -3.56 -11.54
CA ILE A 200 -18.10 -3.91 -12.63
C ILE A 200 -17.95 -5.42 -12.72
N PRO A 201 -17.75 -5.99 -13.93
CA PRO A 201 -17.68 -7.44 -14.09
C PRO A 201 -16.35 -8.05 -13.64
N TYR A 202 -15.22 -7.40 -13.94
CA TYR A 202 -13.88 -7.93 -13.73
C TYR A 202 -12.86 -6.83 -13.39
N THR A 203 -11.92 -7.17 -12.52
CA THR A 203 -10.68 -6.42 -12.30
C THR A 203 -9.50 -7.37 -12.15
N ILE A 204 -8.29 -6.84 -12.05
CA ILE A 204 -7.04 -7.61 -11.83
C ILE A 204 -6.34 -7.07 -10.59
N SER A 205 -5.79 -7.97 -9.80
CA SER A 205 -4.94 -7.64 -8.66
C SER A 205 -3.89 -8.72 -8.42
N ASP A 206 -2.90 -8.47 -7.56
CA ASP A 206 -2.02 -9.52 -7.06
C ASP A 206 -2.82 -10.55 -6.25
N ASP A 207 -2.40 -11.79 -6.30
CA ASP A 207 -3.07 -12.89 -5.61
C ASP A 207 -3.08 -12.71 -4.07
N ASN A 208 -2.06 -12.08 -3.49
CA ASN A 208 -2.04 -11.73 -2.07
C ASN A 208 -3.14 -10.70 -1.73
N THR A 209 -3.23 -9.61 -2.48
CA THR A 209 -4.29 -8.59 -2.33
C THR A 209 -5.66 -9.21 -2.55
N ALA A 210 -5.81 -10.01 -3.59
CA ALA A 210 -7.06 -10.69 -3.93
C ALA A 210 -7.52 -11.65 -2.81
N ARG A 211 -6.61 -12.45 -2.25
CA ARG A 211 -6.92 -13.36 -1.13
C ARG A 211 -7.28 -12.62 0.14
N LEU A 212 -6.59 -11.52 0.45
CA LEU A 212 -6.95 -10.69 1.58
C LEU A 212 -8.38 -10.16 1.41
N ASN A 213 -8.68 -9.57 0.26
CA ASN A 213 -10.01 -9.03 -0.02
C ASN A 213 -11.10 -10.11 -0.08
N LYS A 214 -10.79 -11.34 -0.50
CA LYS A 214 -11.71 -12.48 -0.43
C LYS A 214 -12.16 -12.82 1.00
N THR A 215 -11.40 -12.43 2.02
CA THR A 215 -11.82 -12.60 3.41
C THR A 215 -12.93 -11.63 3.82
N TYR A 216 -13.06 -10.50 3.10
CA TYR A 216 -14.13 -9.51 3.29
C TYR A 216 -15.29 -9.73 2.31
N TYR A 217 -14.98 -10.08 1.07
CA TYR A 217 -15.95 -10.27 -0.02
C TYR A 217 -16.01 -11.75 -0.39
N TRP A 218 -16.83 -12.53 0.35
CA TRP A 218 -16.95 -13.99 0.17
C TRP A 218 -17.43 -14.40 -1.23
N ASN A 219 -18.12 -13.50 -1.94
CA ASN A 219 -18.75 -13.71 -3.23
C ASN A 219 -17.83 -13.35 -4.41
N ILE A 220 -16.52 -13.37 -4.23
CA ILE A 220 -15.55 -13.23 -5.32
C ILE A 220 -14.73 -14.52 -5.52
N ASN A 221 -14.37 -14.79 -6.78
CA ASN A 221 -13.42 -15.81 -7.17
C ASN A 221 -12.13 -15.14 -7.64
N VAL A 222 -10.99 -15.71 -7.26
CA VAL A 222 -9.64 -15.16 -7.49
C VAL A 222 -8.67 -16.24 -8.00
N ASP A 223 -9.22 -17.33 -8.59
CA ASP A 223 -8.42 -18.51 -8.92
C ASP A 223 -7.77 -18.42 -10.31
N LEU A 224 -8.35 -17.62 -11.23
CA LEU A 224 -7.83 -17.48 -12.59
C LEU A 224 -6.60 -16.58 -12.60
N LYS A 225 -5.42 -17.17 -12.82
CA LYS A 225 -4.17 -16.44 -13.00
C LYS A 225 -4.10 -15.83 -14.40
N VAL A 226 -3.74 -14.55 -14.46
CA VAL A 226 -3.55 -13.80 -15.72
C VAL A 226 -2.08 -13.44 -15.96
N SER A 227 -1.19 -13.79 -15.04
CA SER A 227 0.27 -13.66 -15.21
C SER A 227 1.03 -14.87 -14.72
N PHE A 228 2.28 -15.02 -15.19
CA PHE A 228 3.27 -15.87 -14.53
C PHE A 228 3.64 -15.29 -13.16
N PRO A 229 4.18 -16.12 -12.23
CA PRO A 229 4.71 -15.62 -10.97
C PRO A 229 5.80 -14.58 -11.20
N GLN A 230 5.69 -13.46 -10.51
CA GLN A 230 6.65 -12.36 -10.53
C GLN A 230 7.32 -12.23 -9.17
N ARG A 231 8.61 -11.91 -9.17
CA ARG A 231 9.37 -11.66 -7.95
C ARG A 231 9.37 -10.16 -7.67
N SER A 232 9.16 -9.80 -6.42
CA SER A 232 9.24 -8.44 -5.93
C SER A 232 9.97 -8.38 -4.60
N SER A 233 10.47 -7.22 -4.23
CA SER A 233 11.14 -7.00 -2.94
C SER A 233 11.17 -5.52 -2.61
N TRP A 234 11.55 -5.18 -1.37
CA TRP A 234 11.85 -3.81 -1.01
C TRP A 234 13.12 -3.32 -1.71
N VAL A 235 13.27 -2.00 -1.78
CA VAL A 235 14.47 -1.41 -2.39
C VAL A 235 15.01 -0.25 -1.55
N VAL A 236 16.32 -0.06 -1.63
CA VAL A 236 17.04 1.09 -1.09
C VAL A 236 17.92 1.71 -2.18
N ARG A 237 18.42 2.92 -1.95
CA ARG A 237 19.33 3.58 -2.87
C ARG A 237 20.62 2.77 -3.09
N LYS A 238 21.23 2.92 -4.26
CA LYS A 238 22.57 2.35 -4.54
C LYS A 238 23.64 2.82 -3.54
N SER A 239 23.49 4.02 -3.02
CA SER A 239 24.38 4.61 -2.01
C SER A 239 24.18 4.07 -0.60
N SER A 240 23.21 3.14 -0.37
CA SER A 240 22.86 2.63 0.95
C SER A 240 23.06 1.10 1.08
N PRO A 241 24.25 0.54 0.73
CA PRO A 241 24.49 -0.90 0.75
C PRO A 241 24.48 -1.51 2.16
N SER A 242 24.87 -0.74 3.19
CA SER A 242 24.86 -1.24 4.57
C SER A 242 23.44 -1.39 5.10
N LEU A 243 22.51 -0.50 4.71
CA LEU A 243 21.09 -0.62 5.02
C LEU A 243 20.50 -1.86 4.35
N ALA A 244 20.78 -2.08 3.04
CA ALA A 244 20.35 -3.28 2.34
C ALA A 244 20.84 -4.55 3.02
N LYS A 245 22.13 -4.60 3.40
CA LYS A 245 22.73 -5.73 4.11
C LYS A 245 22.05 -6.00 5.45
N ALA A 246 21.74 -4.95 6.21
CA ALA A 246 21.04 -5.08 7.50
C ALA A 246 19.62 -5.60 7.35
N ILE A 247 18.86 -5.10 6.36
CA ILE A 247 17.51 -5.59 6.07
C ILE A 247 17.56 -7.06 5.66
N ASN A 248 18.51 -7.48 4.80
CA ASN A 248 18.69 -8.88 4.39
C ASN A 248 19.07 -9.79 5.56
N ALA A 249 19.96 -9.32 6.44
CA ALA A 249 20.37 -10.07 7.63
C ALA A 249 19.18 -10.28 8.57
N TRP A 250 18.41 -9.20 8.85
CA TRP A 250 17.19 -9.27 9.65
C TRP A 250 16.15 -10.21 9.05
N ALA A 251 15.87 -10.11 7.75
CA ALA A 251 14.89 -10.97 7.09
C ALA A 251 15.24 -12.46 7.14
N SER A 252 16.52 -12.78 7.27
CA SER A 252 17.05 -14.15 7.29
C SER A 252 17.25 -14.72 8.69
N ASP A 253 17.31 -13.89 9.71
CA ASP A 253 17.53 -14.30 11.10
C ASP A 253 16.25 -14.86 11.77
N LYS A 254 16.36 -15.27 13.04
CA LYS A 254 15.23 -15.80 13.80
C LYS A 254 14.16 -14.74 14.07
N THR A 255 14.58 -13.51 14.32
CA THR A 255 13.68 -12.37 14.66
C THR A 255 12.83 -12.02 13.45
N GLY A 256 13.45 -11.78 12.30
CA GLY A 256 12.73 -11.47 11.07
C GLY A 256 11.82 -12.60 10.63
N LYS A 257 12.29 -13.88 10.67
CA LYS A 257 11.43 -15.02 10.35
C LYS A 257 10.22 -15.11 11.28
N HIS A 258 10.37 -14.79 12.57
CA HIS A 258 9.25 -14.74 13.50
C HIS A 258 8.29 -13.60 13.14
N SER A 259 8.81 -12.40 12.89
CA SER A 259 8.01 -11.25 12.43
C SER A 259 7.23 -11.58 11.17
N PHE A 260 7.87 -12.10 10.13
CA PHE A 260 7.20 -12.53 8.90
C PHE A 260 6.06 -13.52 9.18
N LYS A 261 6.30 -14.55 10.02
CA LYS A 261 5.28 -15.53 10.36
C LYS A 261 4.11 -14.91 11.12
N ALA A 262 4.39 -14.07 12.12
CA ALA A 262 3.36 -13.42 12.93
C ALA A 262 2.52 -12.44 12.11
N VAL A 263 3.17 -11.60 11.30
CA VAL A 263 2.51 -10.60 10.45
C VAL A 263 1.71 -11.30 9.33
N THR A 264 2.27 -12.33 8.67
CA THR A 264 1.53 -13.13 7.68
C THR A 264 0.28 -13.76 8.28
N LYS A 265 0.40 -14.36 9.46
CA LYS A 265 -0.74 -14.95 10.18
C LYS A 265 -1.80 -13.89 10.47
N ARG A 266 -1.38 -12.72 10.94
CA ARG A 266 -2.29 -11.61 11.28
C ARG A 266 -3.11 -11.16 10.07
N TYR A 267 -2.47 -10.90 8.92
CA TYR A 267 -3.15 -10.31 7.76
C TYR A 267 -3.83 -11.33 6.86
N PHE A 268 -3.27 -12.52 6.69
CA PHE A 268 -3.75 -13.49 5.70
C PHE A 268 -4.46 -14.71 6.28
N GLU A 269 -4.29 -15.00 7.58
CA GLU A 269 -4.91 -16.17 8.21
C GLU A 269 -6.01 -15.81 9.21
N LEU A 270 -5.79 -14.76 10.04
CA LEU A 270 -6.74 -14.38 11.11
C LEU A 270 -7.89 -13.51 10.60
N SER A 271 -7.79 -12.90 9.43
CA SER A 271 -8.84 -12.06 8.87
C SER A 271 -10.06 -12.85 8.35
N LYS A 272 -10.10 -14.17 8.52
CA LYS A 272 -11.28 -14.99 8.21
C LYS A 272 -12.41 -14.65 9.17
N ARG A 273 -13.14 -13.57 8.92
CA ARG A 273 -14.49 -13.43 9.48
C ARG A 273 -15.41 -14.34 8.66
N PRO A 274 -15.99 -15.40 9.25
CA PRO A 274 -17.12 -16.02 8.61
C PRO A 274 -18.23 -14.95 8.57
N PHE A 275 -18.52 -14.46 7.38
CA PHE A 275 -19.74 -13.68 7.15
C PHE A 275 -20.92 -14.65 7.16
N THR A 276 -21.19 -15.23 8.31
CA THR A 276 -22.50 -15.78 8.59
C THR A 276 -23.31 -14.60 9.10
N ALA A 277 -24.22 -14.13 8.27
CA ALA A 277 -25.27 -13.22 8.68
C ALA A 277 -26.26 -13.99 9.58
N ASP A 278 -25.78 -14.50 10.71
CA ASP A 278 -26.64 -14.93 11.79
C ASP A 278 -27.14 -13.63 12.45
N ILE A 279 -28.22 -13.10 11.88
CA ILE A 279 -28.96 -12.01 12.55
C ILE A 279 -29.32 -12.56 13.93
N PRO A 280 -28.93 -11.87 15.02
CA PRO A 280 -29.28 -12.33 16.36
C PRO A 280 -30.80 -12.48 16.45
N GLU A 281 -31.28 -13.69 16.67
CA GLU A 281 -32.69 -13.89 16.94
C GLU A 281 -33.03 -13.20 18.25
N VAL A 282 -33.93 -12.23 18.21
CA VAL A 282 -34.48 -11.61 19.43
C VAL A 282 -35.36 -12.64 20.13
N LYS A 283 -34.82 -13.31 21.15
CA LYS A 283 -35.56 -14.28 21.97
C LYS A 283 -36.04 -13.61 23.25
N ASN A 284 -37.36 -13.60 23.47
CA ASN A 284 -37.98 -13.02 24.70
C ASN A 284 -37.58 -11.54 24.97
N GLY A 285 -37.35 -10.73 23.91
CA GLY A 285 -36.94 -9.33 24.08
C GLY A 285 -35.46 -9.12 24.42
N HIS A 286 -34.65 -10.18 24.40
CA HIS A 286 -33.20 -10.13 24.59
C HIS A 286 -32.46 -10.26 23.25
N ILE A 287 -31.49 -9.36 23.01
CA ILE A 287 -30.63 -9.37 21.83
C ILE A 287 -29.34 -10.16 22.13
N SER A 288 -28.85 -10.06 23.36
CA SER A 288 -27.61 -10.69 23.80
C SER A 288 -27.59 -10.98 25.29
N PRO A 289 -26.66 -11.80 25.80
CA PRO A 289 -26.40 -11.96 27.22
C PRO A 289 -25.95 -10.67 27.91
N TYR A 290 -25.51 -9.66 27.14
CA TYR A 290 -24.93 -8.41 27.63
C TYR A 290 -25.94 -7.24 27.62
N ASP A 291 -27.20 -7.46 27.31
CA ASP A 291 -28.24 -6.42 27.32
C ASP A 291 -28.27 -5.54 28.56
N PRO A 292 -28.13 -6.08 29.79
CA PRO A 292 -28.08 -5.25 31.02
C PRO A 292 -26.88 -4.29 31.01
N LEU A 293 -25.74 -4.72 30.44
CA LEU A 293 -24.53 -3.91 30.32
C LEU A 293 -24.77 -2.76 29.33
N PHE A 294 -25.33 -3.07 28.16
CA PHE A 294 -25.64 -2.08 27.13
C PHE A 294 -26.65 -1.04 27.64
N LYS A 295 -27.74 -1.48 28.30
CA LYS A 295 -28.75 -0.58 28.91
C LYS A 295 -28.14 0.37 29.93
N LYS A 296 -27.23 -0.14 30.78
CA LYS A 296 -26.55 0.67 31.80
C LYS A 296 -25.68 1.74 31.17
N HIS A 297 -24.83 1.39 30.22
CA HIS A 297 -23.85 2.32 29.63
C HIS A 297 -24.47 3.26 28.62
N ALA A 298 -25.43 2.82 27.82
CA ALA A 298 -26.17 3.66 26.88
C ALA A 298 -26.89 4.81 27.59
N LYS A 299 -27.45 4.57 28.76
CA LYS A 299 -28.09 5.62 29.60
C LYS A 299 -27.10 6.72 29.99
N ASN A 300 -25.84 6.38 30.26
CA ASN A 300 -24.83 7.36 30.67
C ASN A 300 -24.45 8.33 29.57
N ILE A 301 -24.59 7.92 28.30
CA ILE A 301 -24.21 8.70 27.10
C ILE A 301 -25.43 9.20 26.31
N GLY A 302 -26.64 8.94 26.83
CA GLY A 302 -27.89 9.37 26.16
C GLY A 302 -28.19 8.63 24.84
N TRP A 303 -27.67 7.41 24.67
CA TRP A 303 -27.89 6.60 23.47
C TRP A 303 -28.99 5.55 23.69
N ASP A 304 -29.57 5.12 22.57
CA ASP A 304 -30.37 3.90 22.56
C ASP A 304 -29.47 2.69 22.80
N TRP A 305 -29.86 1.83 23.73
CA TRP A 305 -29.08 0.66 24.09
C TRP A 305 -29.01 -0.38 22.95
N GLN A 306 -30.03 -0.43 22.08
CA GLN A 306 -30.03 -1.27 20.90
C GLN A 306 -28.96 -0.84 19.89
N LEU A 307 -28.71 0.47 19.78
CA LEU A 307 -27.62 1.01 18.95
C LEU A 307 -26.28 0.54 19.51
N LEU A 308 -26.06 0.61 20.83
CA LEU A 308 -24.84 0.13 21.45
C LEU A 308 -24.67 -1.40 21.28
N ALA A 309 -25.76 -2.15 21.39
CA ALA A 309 -25.76 -3.59 21.13
C ALA A 309 -25.44 -3.90 19.66
N SER A 310 -25.97 -3.13 18.71
CA SER A 310 -25.69 -3.28 17.27
C SER A 310 -24.22 -3.04 16.95
N ILE A 311 -23.60 -2.03 17.55
CA ILE A 311 -22.15 -1.78 17.42
C ILE A 311 -21.36 -2.98 17.97
N SER A 312 -21.71 -3.49 19.16
CA SER A 312 -21.06 -4.66 19.74
C SER A 312 -21.22 -5.92 18.87
N TYR A 313 -22.39 -6.11 18.29
CA TYR A 313 -22.62 -7.21 17.35
C TYR A 313 -21.73 -7.08 16.11
N GLN A 314 -21.65 -5.90 15.51
CA GLN A 314 -20.80 -5.63 14.35
C GLN A 314 -19.31 -5.82 14.67
N GLU A 315 -18.86 -5.45 15.88
CA GLU A 315 -17.45 -5.54 16.26
C GLU A 315 -17.02 -6.95 16.69
N SER A 316 -17.87 -7.69 17.37
CA SER A 316 -17.47 -8.96 18.04
C SER A 316 -18.47 -10.09 17.92
N HIS A 317 -19.67 -9.89 17.36
CA HIS A 317 -20.80 -10.82 17.44
C HIS A 317 -21.12 -11.21 18.90
N PHE A 318 -21.00 -10.26 19.81
CA PHE A 318 -21.14 -10.42 21.26
C PHE A 318 -20.12 -11.37 21.89
N ASN A 319 -18.98 -11.62 21.28
CA ASN A 319 -17.91 -12.42 21.85
C ASN A 319 -16.93 -11.54 22.66
N PRO A 320 -16.87 -11.68 24.02
CA PRO A 320 -16.03 -10.85 24.86
C PRO A 320 -14.53 -11.17 24.76
N THR A 321 -14.18 -12.32 24.18
CA THR A 321 -12.80 -12.79 24.08
C THR A 321 -12.25 -12.71 22.67
N VAL A 322 -13.01 -12.14 21.73
CA VAL A 322 -12.56 -12.01 20.34
C VAL A 322 -11.38 -11.05 20.26
N VAL A 323 -10.39 -11.43 19.47
CA VAL A 323 -9.32 -10.56 19.02
C VAL A 323 -9.44 -10.46 17.51
N SER A 324 -9.65 -9.25 17.00
CA SER A 324 -9.71 -9.03 15.56
C SER A 324 -8.34 -9.25 14.91
N TRP A 325 -8.32 -9.41 13.61
CA TRP A 325 -7.06 -9.46 12.82
C TRP A 325 -6.16 -8.24 13.05
N ALA A 326 -6.77 -7.08 13.34
CA ALA A 326 -6.09 -5.83 13.63
C ALA A 326 -5.62 -5.71 15.10
N GLY A 327 -5.95 -6.70 15.97
CA GLY A 327 -5.63 -6.68 17.40
C GLY A 327 -6.62 -5.89 18.25
N ALA A 328 -7.81 -5.54 17.72
CA ALA A 328 -8.89 -4.99 18.53
C ALA A 328 -9.55 -6.10 19.35
N GLU A 329 -9.86 -5.85 20.64
CA GLU A 329 -10.26 -6.86 21.60
C GLU A 329 -11.65 -6.61 22.20
N GLY A 330 -12.30 -7.70 22.61
CA GLY A 330 -13.50 -7.69 23.42
C GLY A 330 -14.76 -7.28 22.68
N LEU A 331 -15.85 -7.09 23.45
CA LEU A 331 -17.21 -6.84 22.93
C LEU A 331 -17.32 -5.66 21.97
N MET A 332 -16.53 -4.62 22.19
CA MET A 332 -16.59 -3.36 21.41
C MET A 332 -15.42 -3.24 20.42
N GLY A 333 -14.60 -4.27 20.28
CA GLY A 333 -13.47 -4.27 19.36
C GLY A 333 -12.52 -3.07 19.58
N ILE A 334 -12.08 -2.84 20.82
CA ILE A 334 -11.25 -1.69 21.17
C ILE A 334 -9.77 -2.07 20.98
N MET A 335 -9.00 -1.13 20.39
CA MET A 335 -7.56 -1.32 20.26
C MET A 335 -6.87 -1.16 21.62
N PRO A 336 -5.81 -1.96 21.93
CA PRO A 336 -5.13 -1.94 23.24
C PRO A 336 -4.60 -0.56 23.65
N ASN A 337 -4.35 0.33 22.71
CA ASN A 337 -3.81 1.67 22.96
C ASN A 337 -4.89 2.77 22.97
N THR A 338 -6.17 2.40 22.93
CA THR A 338 -7.30 3.32 23.03
C THR A 338 -7.79 3.39 24.46
#